data_7bb5bb79641b392be181cf503459f913
#
_entry.id   7bb5bb79641b392be181cf503459f913
#
_cell.length_a   1.000
_cell.length_b   1.000
_cell.length_c   1.000
_cell.angle_alpha   90.00
_cell.angle_beta   90.00
_cell.angle_gamma   90.00
#
_symmetry.space_group_name_H-M   'P 1'
#
loop_
_entity.id
_entity.type
_entity.pdbx_description
1 polymer ?
#
loop_
_entity_poly.entity_id
_entity_poly.type
_entity_poly.pdbx_seq_one_letter_code
_entity_poly.pdbx_strand_id
1 'polypeptide(L)'
;MDFLWDKITEWLKEMLIGGIVSNLSGMFDATNQKVAEISGQVGLSPQAWNGSIFSMIQNLSETVIVPIAGAILAFVMTLELIQLITDKNNLNDMDTWIFFKWAFKSAAAVLIVTNTWTIVMGVFDAAQSVVASASGLIIGDTSINISSVMVGIENRLMEMELGPLFGLWFQSLFVGITMWALTICIFIITFGRMIEIYLVTSVAPIPMATMMGKEWGGMRQNYIRSLLALGFQAFLIIVCVAIYAVLVQNIALVDDIIYAIWTCMGYTVLLCFCLFKTSSLAKSVFNAH
;
A
#
# COMPACT_ATOMS: atom_id res chain seq x y z
N MET A 1 -6.07 -37.42 49.12
CA MET A 1 -5.68 -37.33 47.69
C MET A 1 -6.39 -36.17 47.00
N ASP A 2 -7.63 -35.88 47.39
CA ASP A 2 -8.43 -34.78 46.77
C ASP A 2 -7.79 -33.42 46.88
N PHE A 3 -7.22 -33.04 47.98
CA PHE A 3 -6.52 -31.78 48.20
C PHE A 3 -5.32 -31.53 47.29
N LEU A 4 -4.57 -32.55 46.93
CA LEU A 4 -3.46 -32.44 45.98
C LEU A 4 -3.98 -32.33 44.54
N TRP A 5 -5.06 -33.03 44.26
CA TRP A 5 -5.72 -32.99 42.99
C TRP A 5 -6.37 -31.64 42.69
N ASP A 6 -7.02 -31.07 43.68
CA ASP A 6 -7.59 -29.73 43.60
C ASP A 6 -6.53 -28.66 43.35
N LYS A 7 -5.40 -28.69 44.04
CA LYS A 7 -4.28 -27.78 43.83
C LYS A 7 -3.65 -27.89 42.45
N ILE A 8 -3.51 -29.11 41.93
CA ILE A 8 -2.97 -29.34 40.59
C ILE A 8 -3.94 -28.81 39.53
N THR A 9 -5.23 -29.00 39.73
CA THR A 9 -6.29 -28.52 38.84
C THR A 9 -6.32 -26.99 38.82
N GLU A 10 -6.22 -26.36 39.99
CA GLU A 10 -6.20 -24.89 40.13
C GLU A 10 -4.95 -24.30 39.45
N TRP A 11 -3.78 -24.85 39.69
CA TRP A 11 -2.55 -24.44 39.01
C TRP A 11 -2.60 -24.63 37.49
N LEU A 12 -3.16 -25.73 36.99
CA LEU A 12 -3.36 -25.96 35.57
C LEU A 12 -4.33 -24.93 34.97
N LYS A 13 -5.42 -24.61 35.66
CA LYS A 13 -6.38 -23.57 35.24
C LYS A 13 -5.68 -22.22 35.09
N GLU A 14 -4.95 -21.79 36.11
CA GLU A 14 -4.22 -20.52 36.09
C GLU A 14 -3.22 -20.44 34.93
N MET A 15 -2.48 -21.53 34.66
CA MET A 15 -1.53 -21.61 33.56
C MET A 15 -2.23 -21.50 32.20
N LEU A 16 -3.34 -22.22 32.01
CA LEU A 16 -4.11 -22.18 30.76
C LEU A 16 -4.75 -20.82 30.54
N ILE A 17 -5.37 -20.23 31.57
CA ILE A 17 -5.97 -18.90 31.52
C ILE A 17 -4.91 -17.84 31.19
N GLY A 18 -3.77 -17.88 31.89
CA GLY A 18 -2.65 -16.97 31.60
C GLY A 18 -2.15 -17.09 30.16
N GLY A 19 -2.07 -18.30 29.62
CA GLY A 19 -1.72 -18.56 28.22
C GLY A 19 -2.74 -18.00 27.24
N ILE A 20 -4.04 -18.20 27.46
CA ILE A 20 -5.12 -17.68 26.63
C ILE A 20 -5.13 -16.14 26.66
N VAL A 21 -5.10 -15.55 27.84
CA VAL A 21 -5.08 -14.10 28.05
C VAL A 21 -3.86 -13.46 27.38
N SER A 22 -2.68 -14.06 27.52
CA SER A 22 -1.46 -13.60 26.85
C SER A 22 -1.56 -13.66 25.32
N ASN A 23 -2.09 -14.74 24.77
CA ASN A 23 -2.25 -14.87 23.33
C ASN A 23 -3.27 -13.88 22.77
N LEU A 24 -4.39 -13.65 23.45
CA LEU A 24 -5.43 -12.69 23.05
C LEU A 24 -4.97 -11.24 23.20
N SER A 25 -4.36 -10.89 24.34
CA SER A 25 -3.77 -9.56 24.55
C SER A 25 -2.72 -9.27 23.47
N GLY A 26 -1.81 -10.23 23.23
CA GLY A 26 -0.81 -10.13 22.18
C GLY A 26 -1.41 -9.95 20.78
N MET A 27 -2.57 -10.54 20.49
CA MET A 27 -3.29 -10.36 19.23
C MET A 27 -3.79 -8.92 19.07
N PHE A 28 -4.45 -8.36 20.07
CA PHE A 28 -4.97 -7.00 20.02
C PHE A 28 -3.84 -5.96 19.98
N ASP A 29 -2.79 -6.15 20.79
CA ASP A 29 -1.61 -5.29 20.79
C ASP A 29 -0.90 -5.33 19.44
N ALA A 30 -0.72 -6.53 18.87
CA ALA A 30 -0.16 -6.71 17.54
C ALA A 30 -1.06 -6.05 16.47
N THR A 31 -2.38 -6.13 16.59
CA THR A 31 -3.32 -5.46 15.67
C THR A 31 -3.11 -3.94 15.71
N ASN A 32 -3.12 -3.34 16.89
CA ASN A 32 -2.91 -1.89 17.06
C ASN A 32 -1.54 -1.48 16.50
N GLN A 33 -0.50 -2.24 16.83
CA GLN A 33 0.86 -1.99 16.33
C GLN A 33 0.93 -2.11 14.79
N LYS A 34 0.29 -3.11 14.19
CA LYS A 34 0.31 -3.31 12.73
C LYS A 34 -0.49 -2.24 11.99
N VAL A 35 -1.61 -1.79 12.52
CA VAL A 35 -2.36 -0.64 11.99
C VAL A 35 -1.48 0.60 11.95
N ALA A 36 -0.78 0.91 13.05
CA ALA A 36 0.13 2.05 13.13
C ALA A 36 1.35 1.89 12.20
N GLU A 37 1.96 0.70 12.13
CA GLU A 37 3.09 0.39 11.27
C GLU A 37 2.73 0.57 9.79
N ILE A 38 1.60 0.01 9.34
CA ILE A 38 1.13 0.15 7.95
C ILE A 38 0.90 1.62 7.63
N SER A 39 0.17 2.32 8.48
CA SER A 39 -0.14 3.75 8.28
C SER A 39 1.14 4.59 8.19
N GLY A 40 2.13 4.31 9.03
CA GLY A 40 3.43 4.97 9.00
C GLY A 40 4.23 4.65 7.73
N GLN A 41 4.36 3.37 7.38
CA GLN A 41 5.16 2.92 6.22
C GLN A 41 4.54 3.35 4.88
N VAL A 42 3.22 3.23 4.76
CA VAL A 42 2.49 3.55 3.52
C VAL A 42 2.43 5.07 3.29
N GLY A 43 2.47 5.86 4.36
CA GLY A 43 2.52 7.32 4.32
C GLY A 43 3.89 7.91 3.97
N LEU A 44 4.98 7.11 3.91
CA LEU A 44 6.29 7.62 3.54
C LEU A 44 6.39 7.95 2.06
N SER A 45 7.05 9.09 1.75
CA SER A 45 7.48 9.38 0.38
C SER A 45 8.61 8.42 -0.04
N PRO A 46 8.82 8.21 -1.35
CA PRO A 46 9.94 7.39 -1.83
C PRO A 46 11.29 7.85 -1.28
N GLN A 47 11.51 9.17 -1.19
CA GLN A 47 12.74 9.74 -0.63
C GLN A 47 12.90 9.46 0.87
N ALA A 48 11.82 9.60 1.65
CA ALA A 48 11.83 9.37 3.10
C ALA A 48 11.96 7.88 3.46
N TRP A 49 11.49 6.97 2.59
CA TRP A 49 11.54 5.53 2.83
C TRP A 49 12.97 4.99 2.82
N ASN A 50 13.77 5.35 1.80
CA ASN A 50 15.18 4.98 1.73
C ASN A 50 15.97 5.95 0.82
N GLY A 51 16.66 6.91 1.42
CA GLY A 51 17.41 7.93 0.69
C GLY A 51 18.55 7.39 -0.18
N SER A 52 19.19 6.27 0.20
CA SER A 52 20.26 5.64 -0.59
C SER A 52 19.73 5.00 -1.86
N ILE A 53 18.63 4.24 -1.75
CA ILE A 53 17.97 3.64 -2.92
C ILE A 53 17.41 4.75 -3.81
N PHE A 54 16.76 5.76 -3.23
CA PHE A 54 16.23 6.91 -3.94
C PHE A 54 17.31 7.59 -4.80
N SER A 55 18.45 7.95 -4.20
CA SER A 55 19.53 8.62 -4.92
C SER A 55 20.16 7.73 -6.01
N MET A 56 20.30 6.43 -5.75
CA MET A 56 20.80 5.47 -6.73
C MET A 56 19.86 5.39 -7.96
N ILE A 57 18.55 5.27 -7.73
CA ILE A 57 17.56 5.16 -8.82
C ILE A 57 17.42 6.49 -9.57
N GLN A 58 17.45 7.61 -8.87
CA GLN A 58 17.47 8.93 -9.48
C GLN A 58 18.68 9.07 -10.43
N ASN A 59 19.87 8.74 -9.95
CA ASN A 59 21.10 8.82 -10.72
C ASN A 59 21.03 7.90 -11.96
N LEU A 60 20.52 6.68 -11.80
CA LEU A 60 20.31 5.76 -12.92
C LEU A 60 19.33 6.34 -13.96
N SER A 61 18.23 6.92 -13.52
CA SER A 61 17.23 7.54 -14.40
C SER A 61 17.85 8.73 -15.17
N GLU A 62 18.52 9.61 -14.47
CA GLU A 62 19.08 10.85 -15.05
C GLU A 62 20.29 10.58 -15.96
N THR A 63 21.18 9.66 -15.60
CA THR A 63 22.44 9.42 -16.35
C THR A 63 22.31 8.40 -17.46
N VAL A 64 21.39 7.43 -17.35
CA VAL A 64 21.23 6.35 -18.34
C VAL A 64 19.94 6.48 -19.14
N ILE A 65 18.81 6.69 -18.45
CA ILE A 65 17.50 6.63 -19.12
C ILE A 65 17.17 7.95 -19.82
N VAL A 66 17.49 9.11 -19.25
CA VAL A 66 17.23 10.42 -19.87
C VAL A 66 17.94 10.56 -21.21
N PRO A 67 19.22 10.17 -21.41
CA PRO A 67 19.85 10.18 -22.74
C PRO A 67 19.14 9.30 -23.77
N ILE A 68 18.70 8.10 -23.37
CA ILE A 68 17.91 7.21 -24.24
C ILE A 68 16.57 7.85 -24.60
N ALA A 69 15.88 8.40 -23.61
CA ALA A 69 14.64 9.14 -23.81
C ALA A 69 14.83 10.35 -24.74
N GLY A 70 15.97 11.05 -24.63
CA GLY A 70 16.34 12.14 -25.53
C GLY A 70 16.44 11.69 -27.00
N ALA A 71 17.06 10.54 -27.25
CA ALA A 71 17.14 9.98 -28.58
C ALA A 71 15.75 9.59 -29.13
N ILE A 72 14.89 8.98 -28.30
CA ILE A 72 13.50 8.67 -28.64
C ILE A 72 12.71 9.96 -28.94
N LEU A 73 12.87 10.97 -28.09
CA LEU A 73 12.23 12.28 -28.28
C LEU A 73 12.64 12.92 -29.61
N ALA A 74 13.95 12.94 -29.93
CA ALA A 74 14.45 13.47 -31.19
C ALA A 74 13.84 12.76 -32.39
N PHE A 75 13.73 11.42 -32.32
CA PHE A 75 13.10 10.63 -33.37
C PHE A 75 11.60 10.98 -33.52
N VAL A 76 10.85 11.04 -32.40
CA VAL A 76 9.42 11.38 -32.39
C VAL A 76 9.19 12.81 -32.91
N MET A 77 10.06 13.78 -32.53
CA MET A 77 10.00 15.17 -33.01
C MET A 77 10.21 15.25 -34.54
N THR A 78 11.15 14.47 -35.05
CA THR A 78 11.43 14.43 -36.50
C THR A 78 10.25 13.83 -37.27
N LEU A 79 9.67 12.73 -36.77
CA LEU A 79 8.47 12.13 -37.37
C LEU A 79 7.28 13.09 -37.37
N GLU A 80 7.01 13.78 -36.23
CA GLU A 80 5.93 14.76 -36.14
C GLU A 80 6.15 15.92 -37.10
N LEU A 81 7.40 16.38 -37.30
CA LEU A 81 7.73 17.42 -38.29
C LEU A 81 7.47 16.95 -39.71
N ILE A 82 7.89 15.70 -40.07
CA ILE A 82 7.63 15.11 -41.40
C ILE A 82 6.13 15.00 -41.66
N GLN A 83 5.35 14.52 -40.69
CA GLN A 83 3.89 14.43 -40.79
C GLN A 83 3.26 15.82 -41.00
N LEU A 84 3.73 16.81 -40.26
CA LEU A 84 3.26 18.20 -40.34
C LEU A 84 3.47 18.79 -41.72
N ILE A 85 4.59 18.43 -42.41
CA ILE A 85 4.91 18.86 -43.78
C ILE A 85 4.09 18.07 -44.82
N THR A 86 3.93 16.76 -44.59
CA THR A 86 3.25 15.85 -45.56
C THR A 86 1.73 15.97 -45.56
N ASP A 87 1.12 16.29 -44.41
CA ASP A 87 -0.33 16.48 -44.27
C ASP A 87 -0.84 17.72 -45.02
N LYS A 88 0.06 18.62 -45.45
CA LYS A 88 -0.25 19.80 -46.24
C LYS A 88 0.12 19.55 -47.70
N ASN A 89 -0.90 19.23 -48.53
CA ASN A 89 -0.75 18.96 -49.98
C ASN A 89 -0.15 20.12 -50.79
N ASN A 90 -0.05 21.33 -50.23
CA ASN A 90 0.53 22.51 -50.89
C ASN A 90 1.54 23.20 -49.97
N LEU A 91 2.81 23.14 -50.31
CA LEU A 91 3.90 23.85 -49.62
C LEU A 91 3.71 25.39 -49.60
N ASN A 92 2.92 25.94 -50.55
CA ASN A 92 2.63 27.36 -50.60
C ASN A 92 1.67 27.87 -49.50
N ASP A 93 0.90 27.00 -48.87
CA ASP A 93 -0.06 27.35 -47.81
C ASP A 93 0.51 27.03 -46.41
N MET A 94 1.83 26.85 -46.27
CA MET A 94 2.45 26.61 -44.97
C MET A 94 2.51 27.90 -44.16
N ASP A 95 1.57 28.02 -43.20
CA ASP A 95 1.55 29.09 -42.24
C ASP A 95 2.75 28.94 -41.28
N THR A 96 3.59 30.00 -41.21
CA THR A 96 4.74 30.09 -40.28
C THR A 96 4.33 29.78 -38.82
N TRP A 97 3.06 30.00 -38.46
CA TRP A 97 2.50 29.71 -37.17
C TRP A 97 2.54 28.21 -36.78
N ILE A 98 2.51 27.30 -37.75
CA ILE A 98 2.58 25.85 -37.56
C ILE A 98 3.96 25.44 -37.06
N PHE A 99 5.02 26.03 -37.58
CA PHE A 99 6.39 25.79 -37.12
C PHE A 99 6.59 26.33 -35.70
N PHE A 100 6.02 27.49 -35.35
CA PHE A 100 6.07 28.00 -34.00
C PHE A 100 5.36 27.06 -33.01
N LYS A 101 4.20 26.53 -33.37
CA LYS A 101 3.51 25.54 -32.55
C LYS A 101 4.34 24.28 -32.32
N TRP A 102 4.97 23.78 -33.41
CA TRP A 102 5.84 22.60 -33.31
C TRP A 102 7.07 22.90 -32.44
N ALA A 103 7.75 24.02 -32.64
CA ALA A 103 8.91 24.42 -31.87
C ALA A 103 8.58 24.59 -30.37
N PHE A 104 7.47 25.22 -30.03
CA PHE A 104 6.99 25.35 -28.67
C PHE A 104 6.70 23.98 -28.03
N LYS A 105 5.99 23.12 -28.76
CA LYS A 105 5.70 21.73 -28.32
C LYS A 105 6.99 20.96 -28.06
N SER A 106 7.98 21.11 -28.96
CA SER A 106 9.30 20.49 -28.84
C SER A 106 10.05 20.98 -27.62
N ALA A 107 10.11 22.28 -27.40
CA ALA A 107 10.73 22.85 -26.19
C ALA A 107 10.07 22.37 -24.90
N ALA A 108 8.74 22.35 -24.87
CA ALA A 108 7.98 21.83 -23.73
C ALA A 108 8.28 20.35 -23.47
N ALA A 109 8.36 19.53 -24.55
CA ALA A 109 8.67 18.10 -24.42
C ALA A 109 10.09 17.87 -23.89
N VAL A 110 11.09 18.64 -24.35
CA VAL A 110 12.46 18.57 -23.82
C VAL A 110 12.45 18.90 -22.30
N LEU A 111 11.78 19.99 -21.90
CA LEU A 111 11.68 20.36 -20.49
C LEU A 111 11.01 19.29 -19.65
N ILE A 112 9.99 18.62 -20.16
CA ILE A 112 9.31 17.54 -19.43
C ILE A 112 10.22 16.31 -19.30
N VAL A 113 10.91 15.91 -20.37
CA VAL A 113 11.82 14.76 -20.35
C VAL A 113 13.00 14.98 -19.40
N THR A 114 13.60 16.17 -19.42
CA THR A 114 14.72 16.51 -18.55
C THR A 114 14.33 16.65 -17.09
N ASN A 115 13.08 17.04 -16.79
CA ASN A 115 12.57 17.20 -15.43
C ASN A 115 11.60 16.07 -15.01
N THR A 116 11.61 14.95 -15.72
CA THR A 116 10.68 13.83 -15.48
C THR A 116 10.74 13.35 -14.04
N TRP A 117 11.92 13.24 -13.44
CA TRP A 117 12.08 12.81 -12.06
C TRP A 117 11.30 13.68 -11.09
N THR A 118 11.48 15.00 -11.17
CA THR A 118 10.79 15.97 -10.32
C THR A 118 9.27 15.93 -10.50
N ILE A 119 8.81 15.78 -11.76
CA ILE A 119 7.38 15.70 -12.08
C ILE A 119 6.77 14.45 -11.46
N VAL A 120 7.43 13.31 -11.59
CA VAL A 120 6.92 12.03 -11.07
C VAL A 120 6.94 12.02 -9.55
N MET A 121 8.00 12.56 -8.92
CA MET A 121 8.03 12.69 -7.45
C MET A 121 6.90 13.60 -6.94
N GLY A 122 6.59 14.69 -7.63
CA GLY A 122 5.46 15.57 -7.29
C GLY A 122 4.10 14.85 -7.29
N VAL A 123 3.91 13.84 -8.14
CA VAL A 123 2.70 12.98 -8.10
C VAL A 123 2.65 12.16 -6.81
N PHE A 124 3.78 11.58 -6.39
CA PHE A 124 3.83 10.80 -5.14
C PHE A 124 3.70 11.69 -3.91
N ASP A 125 4.26 12.90 -3.90
CA ASP A 125 4.10 13.87 -2.81
C ASP A 125 2.63 14.31 -2.67
N ALA A 126 1.93 14.55 -3.78
CA ALA A 126 0.50 14.82 -3.76
C ALA A 126 -0.31 13.63 -3.23
N ALA A 127 0.01 12.40 -3.67
CA ALA A 127 -0.62 11.19 -3.16
C ALA A 127 -0.37 11.01 -1.65
N GLN A 128 0.85 11.30 -1.18
CA GLN A 128 1.20 11.25 0.24
C GLN A 128 0.38 12.24 1.08
N SER A 129 0.12 13.43 0.60
CA SER A 129 -0.71 14.42 1.31
C SER A 129 -2.14 13.92 1.52
N VAL A 130 -2.71 13.22 0.52
CA VAL A 130 -4.02 12.57 0.64
C VAL A 130 -3.99 11.45 1.67
N VAL A 131 -2.94 10.62 1.65
CA VAL A 131 -2.73 9.52 2.60
C VAL A 131 -2.60 10.05 4.02
N ALA A 132 -1.81 11.09 4.26
CA ALA A 132 -1.62 11.71 5.56
C ALA A 132 -2.95 12.28 6.11
N SER A 133 -3.74 12.93 5.26
CA SER A 133 -5.05 13.45 5.63
C SER A 133 -6.03 12.33 6.00
N ALA A 134 -6.04 11.23 5.23
CA ALA A 134 -6.87 10.06 5.51
C ALA A 134 -6.46 9.37 6.81
N SER A 135 -5.14 9.18 7.03
CA SER A 135 -4.61 8.58 8.27
C SER A 135 -4.99 9.39 9.51
N GLY A 136 -4.94 10.73 9.43
CA GLY A 136 -5.32 11.60 10.54
C GLY A 136 -6.79 11.48 10.95
N LEU A 137 -7.68 11.21 10.00
CA LEU A 137 -9.09 10.97 10.27
C LEU A 137 -9.36 9.59 10.87
N ILE A 138 -8.57 8.59 10.48
CA ILE A 138 -8.79 7.18 10.81
C ILE A 138 -8.17 6.80 12.16
N ILE A 139 -6.94 7.26 12.46
CA ILE A 139 -6.19 6.84 13.66
C ILE A 139 -6.86 7.31 14.96
N GLY A 140 -7.63 8.42 14.93
CA GLY A 140 -8.35 8.92 16.12
C GLY A 140 -9.41 7.95 16.64
N ASP A 141 -10.06 7.18 15.76
CA ASP A 141 -11.23 6.35 16.09
C ASP A 141 -10.93 4.84 16.14
N THR A 142 -9.71 4.40 15.81
CA THR A 142 -9.40 2.98 15.61
C THR A 142 -8.59 2.31 16.73
N SER A 143 -8.23 3.02 17.82
CA SER A 143 -7.53 2.41 18.93
C SER A 143 -8.45 1.50 19.75
N ILE A 144 -8.12 0.21 19.84
CA ILE A 144 -8.87 -0.77 20.63
C ILE A 144 -8.44 -0.62 22.10
N ASN A 145 -9.38 -0.26 22.97
CA ASN A 145 -9.13 -0.27 24.41
C ASN A 145 -9.25 -1.69 24.96
N ILE A 146 -8.11 -2.34 25.10
CA ILE A 146 -8.01 -3.77 25.41
C ILE A 146 -8.26 -4.05 26.89
N SER A 147 -7.94 -3.11 27.79
CA SER A 147 -7.90 -3.37 29.22
C SER A 147 -9.25 -3.78 29.80
N SER A 148 -10.34 -3.13 29.40
CA SER A 148 -11.69 -3.46 29.89
C SER A 148 -12.22 -4.79 29.32
N VAL A 149 -11.85 -5.11 28.09
CA VAL A 149 -12.24 -6.34 27.40
C VAL A 149 -11.54 -7.56 28.01
N MET A 150 -10.23 -7.43 28.32
CA MET A 150 -9.44 -8.52 28.87
C MET A 150 -9.89 -8.92 30.29
N VAL A 151 -10.26 -7.96 31.13
CA VAL A 151 -10.83 -8.25 32.48
C VAL A 151 -12.13 -9.07 32.35
N GLY A 152 -13.00 -8.74 31.42
CA GLY A 152 -14.23 -9.49 31.16
C GLY A 152 -13.96 -10.92 30.67
N ILE A 153 -12.98 -11.10 29.80
CA ILE A 153 -12.57 -12.41 29.29
C ILE A 153 -11.97 -13.25 30.42
N GLU A 154 -11.06 -12.70 31.21
CA GLU A 154 -10.41 -13.41 32.32
C GLU A 154 -11.42 -13.93 33.34
N ASN A 155 -12.39 -13.11 33.76
CA ASN A 155 -13.45 -13.53 34.67
C ASN A 155 -14.28 -14.72 34.11
N ARG A 156 -14.60 -14.73 32.84
CA ARG A 156 -15.31 -15.83 32.20
C ARG A 156 -14.49 -17.10 32.08
N LEU A 157 -13.19 -16.98 31.81
CA LEU A 157 -12.27 -18.12 31.76
C LEU A 157 -12.13 -18.80 33.12
N MET A 158 -12.18 -18.03 34.22
CA MET A 158 -12.15 -18.58 35.59
C MET A 158 -13.35 -19.46 35.92
N GLU A 159 -14.51 -19.18 35.32
CA GLU A 159 -15.74 -19.96 35.50
C GLU A 159 -15.76 -21.27 34.71
N MET A 160 -14.87 -21.43 33.72
CA MET A 160 -14.86 -22.58 32.82
C MET A 160 -14.20 -23.81 33.46
N GLU A 161 -14.65 -25.00 33.04
CA GLU A 161 -14.01 -26.28 33.38
C GLU A 161 -12.69 -26.47 32.63
N LEU A 162 -11.83 -27.37 33.15
CA LEU A 162 -10.48 -27.60 32.65
C LEU A 162 -10.44 -28.12 31.21
N GLY A 163 -11.40 -28.95 30.79
CA GLY A 163 -11.49 -29.52 29.43
C GLY A 163 -11.73 -28.44 28.37
N PRO A 164 -12.79 -27.63 28.48
CA PRO A 164 -13.01 -26.49 27.59
C PRO A 164 -11.85 -25.46 27.57
N LEU A 165 -11.21 -25.18 28.73
CA LEU A 165 -10.06 -24.30 28.81
C LEU A 165 -8.87 -24.81 28.01
N PHE A 166 -8.56 -26.10 28.08
CA PHE A 166 -7.50 -26.70 27.27
C PHE A 166 -7.78 -26.57 25.76
N GLY A 167 -9.03 -26.81 25.37
CA GLY A 167 -9.47 -26.60 23.99
C GLY A 167 -9.28 -25.15 23.51
N LEU A 168 -9.66 -24.18 24.33
CA LEU A 168 -9.47 -22.75 24.05
C LEU A 168 -7.98 -22.35 23.99
N TRP A 169 -7.17 -22.84 24.92
CA TRP A 169 -5.74 -22.62 24.91
C TRP A 169 -5.10 -23.13 23.63
N PHE A 170 -5.44 -24.35 23.20
CA PHE A 170 -4.96 -24.90 21.95
C PHE A 170 -5.40 -24.08 20.72
N GLN A 171 -6.66 -23.62 20.70
CA GLN A 171 -7.15 -22.74 19.63
C GLN A 171 -6.46 -21.38 19.63
N SER A 172 -6.15 -20.81 20.79
CA SER A 172 -5.47 -19.52 20.91
C SER A 172 -4.05 -19.54 20.33
N LEU A 173 -3.40 -20.69 20.20
CA LEU A 173 -2.08 -20.82 19.54
C LEU A 173 -2.14 -20.50 18.03
N PHE A 174 -3.28 -20.76 17.38
CA PHE A 174 -3.45 -20.44 15.95
C PHE A 174 -3.50 -18.94 15.70
N VAL A 175 -3.86 -18.13 16.71
CA VAL A 175 -3.81 -16.66 16.64
C VAL A 175 -2.40 -16.19 16.31
N GLY A 176 -1.38 -16.73 16.98
CA GLY A 176 0.02 -16.39 16.70
C GLY A 176 0.43 -16.66 15.23
N ILE A 177 -0.03 -17.78 14.67
CA ILE A 177 0.24 -18.15 13.28
C ILE A 177 -0.41 -17.15 12.31
N THR A 178 -1.66 -16.77 12.54
CA THR A 178 -2.36 -15.81 11.68
C THR A 178 -1.74 -14.41 11.76
N MET A 179 -1.30 -13.97 12.95
CA MET A 179 -0.60 -12.69 13.12
C MET A 179 0.79 -12.70 12.45
N TRP A 180 1.51 -13.82 12.49
CA TRP A 180 2.75 -13.98 11.73
C TRP A 180 2.51 -13.89 10.22
N ALA A 181 1.48 -14.56 9.70
CA ALA A 181 1.09 -14.47 8.30
C ALA A 181 0.72 -13.02 7.90
N LEU A 182 -0.03 -12.29 8.74
CA LEU A 182 -0.34 -10.87 8.52
C LEU A 182 0.94 -10.02 8.43
N THR A 183 1.91 -10.25 9.32
CA THR A 183 3.19 -9.54 9.29
C THR A 183 3.93 -9.73 7.96
N ILE A 184 3.97 -10.95 7.44
CA ILE A 184 4.57 -11.24 6.12
C ILE A 184 3.79 -10.55 4.99
N CYS A 185 2.46 -10.60 5.01
CA CYS A 185 1.62 -9.92 4.02
C CYS A 185 1.89 -8.41 4.00
N ILE A 186 1.95 -7.78 5.17
CA ILE A 186 2.25 -6.34 5.31
C ILE A 186 3.62 -6.03 4.72
N PHE A 187 4.64 -6.81 5.08
CA PHE A 187 5.99 -6.64 4.56
C PHE A 187 6.01 -6.71 3.03
N ILE A 188 5.41 -7.75 2.44
CA ILE A 188 5.39 -7.93 0.98
C ILE A 188 4.69 -6.75 0.29
N ILE A 189 3.58 -6.27 0.84
CA ILE A 189 2.78 -5.22 0.21
C ILE A 189 3.45 -3.86 0.35
N THR A 190 3.97 -3.50 1.51
CA THR A 190 4.60 -2.19 1.75
C THR A 190 5.93 -2.06 1.01
N PHE A 191 6.80 -3.06 1.13
CA PHE A 191 8.10 -3.07 0.44
C PHE A 191 7.93 -3.30 -1.06
N GLY A 192 7.04 -4.22 -1.47
CA GLY A 192 6.75 -4.50 -2.87
C GLY A 192 6.23 -3.26 -3.60
N ARG A 193 5.32 -2.49 -2.98
CA ARG A 193 4.85 -1.21 -3.52
C ARG A 193 6.00 -0.21 -3.72
N MET A 194 6.89 -0.04 -2.74
CA MET A 194 8.02 0.88 -2.87
C MET A 194 8.99 0.47 -3.97
N ILE A 195 9.26 -0.82 -4.10
CA ILE A 195 10.09 -1.35 -5.20
C ILE A 195 9.40 -1.08 -6.55
N GLU A 196 8.07 -1.32 -6.66
CA GLU A 196 7.31 -1.05 -7.89
C GLU A 196 7.37 0.45 -8.24
N ILE A 197 7.24 1.36 -7.26
CA ILE A 197 7.39 2.81 -7.45
C ILE A 197 8.77 3.14 -8.04
N TYR A 198 9.85 2.63 -7.45
CA TYR A 198 11.20 2.90 -7.95
C TYR A 198 11.43 2.35 -9.35
N LEU A 199 10.94 1.14 -9.65
CA LEU A 199 11.06 0.54 -10.99
C LEU A 199 10.31 1.36 -12.03
N VAL A 200 9.07 1.73 -11.76
CA VAL A 200 8.26 2.54 -12.69
C VAL A 200 8.85 3.93 -12.87
N THR A 201 9.35 4.54 -11.79
CA THR A 201 9.95 5.87 -11.85
C THR A 201 11.28 5.89 -12.58
N SER A 202 12.10 4.84 -12.43
CA SER A 202 13.40 4.77 -13.10
C SER A 202 13.31 4.89 -14.62
N VAL A 203 12.26 4.33 -15.23
CA VAL A 203 12.02 4.32 -16.69
C VAL A 203 11.11 5.44 -17.17
N ALA A 204 10.65 6.32 -16.28
CA ALA A 204 9.71 7.40 -16.55
C ALA A 204 10.06 8.30 -17.76
N PRO A 205 11.34 8.65 -18.01
CA PRO A 205 11.68 9.50 -19.14
C PRO A 205 11.28 8.90 -20.52
N ILE A 206 11.24 7.56 -20.64
CA ILE A 206 10.92 6.90 -21.93
C ILE A 206 9.46 7.18 -22.37
N PRO A 207 8.42 6.87 -21.58
CA PRO A 207 7.05 7.21 -21.97
C PRO A 207 6.82 8.72 -22.05
N MET A 208 7.56 9.54 -21.28
CA MET A 208 7.47 10.99 -21.38
C MET A 208 8.07 11.52 -22.68
N ALA A 209 9.10 10.89 -23.26
CA ALA A 209 9.66 11.24 -24.54
C ALA A 209 8.68 11.07 -25.70
N THR A 210 7.65 10.23 -25.56
CA THR A 210 6.63 10.01 -26.57
C THR A 210 5.50 11.06 -26.58
N MET A 211 5.62 12.14 -25.77
CA MET A 211 4.55 13.15 -25.62
C MET A 211 4.20 13.89 -26.92
N MET A 212 5.16 14.04 -27.81
CA MET A 212 4.98 14.77 -29.07
C MET A 212 4.15 13.99 -30.09
N GLY A 213 4.37 12.68 -30.18
CA GLY A 213 3.76 11.84 -31.22
C GLY A 213 2.29 11.52 -30.93
N LYS A 214 1.42 11.77 -31.91
CA LYS A 214 -0.01 11.44 -31.80
C LYS A 214 -0.23 9.92 -31.72
N GLU A 215 0.56 9.15 -32.45
CA GLU A 215 0.45 7.67 -32.53
C GLU A 215 0.88 7.00 -31.21
N TRP A 216 1.77 7.62 -30.44
CA TRP A 216 2.34 7.10 -29.18
C TRP A 216 1.57 7.54 -27.93
N GLY A 217 0.48 8.29 -28.10
CA GLY A 217 -0.30 8.85 -27.00
C GLY A 217 -0.82 7.81 -26.00
N GLY A 218 -1.09 6.59 -26.44
CA GLY A 218 -1.53 5.48 -25.60
C GLY A 218 -0.49 5.07 -24.55
N MET A 219 0.79 4.97 -24.92
CA MET A 219 1.88 4.60 -24.01
C MET A 219 2.01 5.62 -22.86
N ARG A 220 2.09 6.90 -23.20
CA ARG A 220 2.14 7.99 -22.22
C ARG A 220 0.93 7.99 -21.29
N GLN A 221 -0.27 7.88 -21.86
CA GLN A 221 -1.50 7.94 -21.09
C GLN A 221 -1.61 6.77 -20.11
N ASN A 222 -1.25 5.56 -20.56
CA ASN A 222 -1.23 4.39 -19.70
C ASN A 222 -0.17 4.51 -18.59
N TYR A 223 1.02 5.05 -18.90
CA TYR A 223 2.05 5.30 -17.91
C TYR A 223 1.59 6.26 -16.80
N ILE A 224 0.99 7.41 -17.17
CA ILE A 224 0.47 8.37 -16.19
C ILE A 224 -0.64 7.75 -15.34
N ARG A 225 -1.54 6.97 -15.92
CA ARG A 225 -2.57 6.23 -15.19
C ARG A 225 -1.97 5.23 -14.21
N SER A 226 -0.95 4.49 -14.62
CA SER A 226 -0.24 3.55 -13.75
C SER A 226 0.45 4.26 -12.59
N LEU A 227 1.06 5.42 -12.83
CA LEU A 227 1.69 6.24 -11.82
C LEU A 227 0.68 6.73 -10.76
N LEU A 228 -0.47 7.25 -11.24
CA LEU A 228 -1.57 7.68 -10.36
C LEU A 228 -2.14 6.50 -9.57
N ALA A 229 -2.28 5.34 -10.20
CA ALA A 229 -2.75 4.12 -9.53
C ALA A 229 -1.80 3.70 -8.40
N LEU A 230 -0.49 3.72 -8.61
CA LEU A 230 0.51 3.42 -7.57
C LEU A 230 0.47 4.44 -6.41
N GLY A 231 0.30 5.72 -6.72
CA GLY A 231 0.11 6.75 -5.70
C GLY A 231 -1.16 6.50 -4.88
N PHE A 232 -2.28 6.23 -5.54
CA PHE A 232 -3.59 6.03 -4.92
C PHE A 232 -3.70 4.70 -4.17
N GLN A 233 -2.91 3.69 -4.52
CA GLN A 233 -2.87 2.41 -3.81
C GLN A 233 -2.61 2.58 -2.31
N ALA A 234 -1.79 3.55 -1.92
CA ALA A 234 -1.52 3.88 -0.53
C ALA A 234 -2.80 4.23 0.26
N PHE A 235 -3.65 5.06 -0.33
CA PHE A 235 -4.95 5.40 0.24
C PHE A 235 -5.83 4.17 0.43
N LEU A 236 -5.92 3.29 -0.58
CA LEU A 236 -6.71 2.05 -0.47
C LEU A 236 -6.20 1.12 0.63
N ILE A 237 -4.88 1.02 0.81
CA ILE A 237 -4.28 0.24 1.90
C ILE A 237 -4.76 0.78 3.25
N ILE A 238 -4.70 2.09 3.47
CA ILE A 238 -5.15 2.70 4.73
C ILE A 238 -6.64 2.48 4.97
N VAL A 239 -7.48 2.60 3.95
CA VAL A 239 -8.92 2.31 4.06
C VAL A 239 -9.16 0.85 4.44
N CYS A 240 -8.45 -0.11 3.83
CA CYS A 240 -8.57 -1.53 4.21
C CYS A 240 -8.19 -1.77 5.67
N VAL A 241 -7.10 -1.15 6.12
CA VAL A 241 -6.62 -1.26 7.52
C VAL A 241 -7.60 -0.64 8.50
N ALA A 242 -8.20 0.51 8.15
CA ALA A 242 -9.22 1.16 8.97
C ALA A 242 -10.48 0.28 9.13
N ILE A 243 -10.97 -0.29 8.03
CA ILE A 243 -12.11 -1.22 8.06
C ILE A 243 -11.79 -2.41 8.96
N TYR A 244 -10.60 -2.99 8.82
CA TYR A 244 -10.14 -4.10 9.66
C TYR A 244 -10.13 -3.72 11.15
N ALA A 245 -9.58 -2.57 11.51
CA ALA A 245 -9.52 -2.11 12.89
C ALA A 245 -10.93 -1.99 13.51
N VAL A 246 -11.89 -1.40 12.78
CA VAL A 246 -13.29 -1.30 13.23
C VAL A 246 -13.94 -2.68 13.37
N LEU A 247 -13.68 -3.60 12.45
CA LEU A 247 -14.21 -4.97 12.53
C LEU A 247 -13.67 -5.70 13.77
N VAL A 248 -12.38 -5.55 14.08
CA VAL A 248 -11.77 -6.16 15.27
C VAL A 248 -12.28 -5.52 16.57
N GLN A 249 -12.52 -4.20 16.60
CA GLN A 249 -13.16 -3.54 17.74
C GLN A 249 -14.54 -4.13 18.06
N ASN A 250 -15.35 -4.39 17.06
CA ASN A 250 -16.68 -4.97 17.24
C ASN A 250 -16.64 -6.39 17.81
N ILE A 251 -15.58 -7.17 17.52
CA ILE A 251 -15.40 -8.51 18.09
C ILE A 251 -15.12 -8.44 19.59
N ALA A 252 -14.37 -7.44 20.04
CA ALA A 252 -14.05 -7.26 21.45
C ALA A 252 -15.31 -7.11 22.34
N LEU A 253 -16.46 -6.79 21.76
CA LEU A 253 -17.74 -6.65 22.45
C LEU A 253 -18.58 -7.96 22.48
N VAL A 254 -18.12 -9.04 21.84
CA VAL A 254 -18.85 -10.29 21.73
C VAL A 254 -18.62 -11.16 22.97
N ASP A 255 -19.71 -11.76 23.46
CA ASP A 255 -19.68 -12.58 24.68
C ASP A 255 -19.05 -13.98 24.49
N ASP A 256 -19.05 -14.50 23.28
CA ASP A 256 -18.48 -15.83 22.95
C ASP A 256 -16.99 -15.72 22.58
N ILE A 257 -16.12 -16.19 23.47
CA ILE A 257 -14.66 -16.13 23.29
C ILE A 257 -14.20 -16.99 22.10
N ILE A 258 -14.81 -18.14 21.88
CA ILE A 258 -14.47 -19.04 20.76
C ILE A 258 -14.81 -18.35 19.45
N TYR A 259 -15.99 -17.78 19.35
CA TYR A 259 -16.42 -17.01 18.19
C TYR A 259 -15.52 -15.80 17.94
N ALA A 260 -15.13 -15.07 19.01
CA ALA A 260 -14.26 -13.92 18.93
C ALA A 260 -12.87 -14.29 18.32
N ILE A 261 -12.26 -15.39 18.79
CA ILE A 261 -10.96 -15.87 18.30
C ILE A 261 -11.04 -16.20 16.79
N TRP A 262 -12.00 -17.04 16.40
CA TRP A 262 -12.12 -17.49 15.01
C TRP A 262 -12.49 -16.34 14.05
N THR A 263 -13.36 -15.43 14.50
CA THR A 263 -13.76 -14.26 13.70
C THR A 263 -12.60 -13.30 13.51
N CYS A 264 -11.80 -13.04 14.56
CA CYS A 264 -10.62 -12.20 14.45
C CYS A 264 -9.57 -12.81 13.49
N MET A 265 -9.31 -14.11 13.59
CA MET A 265 -8.44 -14.80 12.62
C MET A 265 -8.99 -14.68 11.19
N GLY A 266 -10.30 -14.87 11.01
CA GLY A 266 -10.98 -14.71 9.72
C GLY A 266 -10.80 -13.31 9.14
N TYR A 267 -11.00 -12.26 9.95
CA TYR A 267 -10.80 -10.87 9.51
C TYR A 267 -9.33 -10.57 9.20
N THR A 268 -8.39 -11.16 9.94
CA THR A 268 -6.96 -11.03 9.67
C THR A 268 -6.58 -11.63 8.31
N VAL A 269 -7.09 -12.82 8.00
CA VAL A 269 -6.91 -13.45 6.69
C VAL A 269 -7.58 -12.63 5.59
N LEU A 270 -8.81 -12.14 5.83
CA LEU A 270 -9.51 -11.27 4.91
C LEU A 270 -8.73 -9.98 4.61
N LEU A 271 -8.15 -9.35 5.63
CA LEU A 271 -7.27 -8.18 5.46
C LEU A 271 -6.10 -8.50 4.52
N CYS A 272 -5.40 -9.63 4.72
CA CYS A 272 -4.31 -10.04 3.84
C CYS A 272 -4.76 -10.10 2.37
N PHE A 273 -5.89 -10.74 2.09
CA PHE A 273 -6.45 -10.81 0.73
C PHE A 273 -6.85 -9.44 0.18
N CYS A 274 -7.48 -8.59 1.00
CA CYS A 274 -7.85 -7.22 0.60
C CYS A 274 -6.61 -6.40 0.25
N LEU A 275 -5.56 -6.47 1.06
CA LEU A 275 -4.32 -5.75 0.83
C LEU A 275 -3.66 -6.15 -0.50
N PHE A 276 -3.61 -7.45 -0.85
CA PHE A 276 -3.12 -7.89 -2.16
C PHE A 276 -3.98 -7.39 -3.33
N LYS A 277 -5.27 -7.18 -3.12
CA LYS A 277 -6.19 -6.64 -4.14
C LYS A 277 -6.06 -5.14 -4.35
N THR A 278 -5.46 -4.39 -3.44
CA THR A 278 -5.37 -2.91 -3.53
C THR A 278 -4.67 -2.43 -4.79
N SER A 279 -3.59 -3.11 -5.23
CA SER A 279 -2.89 -2.76 -6.48
C SER A 279 -3.79 -2.94 -7.72
N SER A 280 -4.45 -4.08 -7.84
CA SER A 280 -5.37 -4.35 -8.95
C SER A 280 -6.57 -3.37 -8.94
N LEU A 281 -7.11 -3.07 -7.76
CA LEU A 281 -8.22 -2.14 -7.61
C LEU A 281 -7.79 -0.71 -8.00
N ALA A 282 -6.63 -0.26 -7.55
CA ALA A 282 -6.08 1.04 -7.94
C ALA A 282 -5.91 1.15 -9.46
N LYS A 283 -5.30 0.13 -10.09
CA LYS A 283 -5.15 0.07 -11.56
C LYS A 283 -6.50 0.11 -12.28
N SER A 284 -7.51 -0.60 -11.75
CA SER A 284 -8.86 -0.60 -12.32
C SER A 284 -9.53 0.78 -12.25
N VAL A 285 -9.41 1.49 -11.12
CA VAL A 285 -9.97 2.85 -10.94
C VAL A 285 -9.41 3.84 -11.96
N PHE A 286 -8.11 3.76 -12.26
CA PHE A 286 -7.44 4.64 -13.21
C PHE A 286 -7.43 4.08 -14.64
N ASN A 287 -8.05 2.92 -14.88
CA ASN A 287 -8.01 2.22 -16.18
C ASN A 287 -6.57 2.08 -16.69
N ALA A 288 -5.65 1.67 -15.81
CA ALA A 288 -4.26 1.39 -16.09
C ALA A 288 -4.08 -0.10 -16.41
N HIS A 289 -3.37 -0.37 -17.49
CA HIS A 289 -3.15 -1.73 -18.00
C HIS A 289 -1.66 -2.07 -18.02
#